data_99971922d5bfdae866bf2e85738dea0f
#
_entry.id   99971922d5bfdae866bf2e85738dea0f
#
_cell.length_a   1.000
_cell.length_b   1.000
_cell.length_c   1.000
_cell.angle_alpha   90.00
_cell.angle_beta   90.00
_cell.angle_gamma   90.00
#
_symmetry.space_group_name_H-M   'P 1'
#
loop_
_entity.id
_entity.type
_entity.pdbx_description
1 polymer ?
#
loop_
_entity_poly.entity_id
_entity_poly.type
_entity_poly.pdbx_seq_one_letter_code
_entity_poly.pdbx_strand_id
1 'polypeptide(L)'
;DKKNIKYEQDDKLVRGLDYYNRTVFEYIDKNHESQNTICAGGRYDFLFENLCDKNIPALGFAIGIERLLEYMNYNLESEKSNIFYIAVMNEDNYLYSQNIANIIRKISKNYIVSNSYSYVNLKAQLKKANKLSADYCVIIGDEECSNNTCQIKNMDSGYQDAVDLDNIETYLKSNIDDGN
;
A
#
# COMPACT_ATOMS: atom_id res chain seq x y z
N ASP A 1 -27.68 -26.26 -9.20
CA ASP A 1 -26.77 -25.13 -9.25
C ASP A 1 -26.14 -25.01 -10.63
N LYS A 2 -26.36 -23.87 -11.34
CA LYS A 2 -25.88 -23.69 -12.71
C LYS A 2 -24.34 -23.57 -12.82
N LYS A 3 -23.64 -23.38 -11.71
CA LYS A 3 -22.17 -23.19 -11.67
C LYS A 3 -21.43 -24.33 -10.97
N ASN A 4 -22.10 -25.38 -10.52
CA ASN A 4 -21.50 -26.55 -9.88
C ASN A 4 -20.61 -26.24 -8.66
N ILE A 5 -20.94 -25.15 -7.93
CA ILE A 5 -20.21 -24.76 -6.73
C ILE A 5 -20.66 -25.69 -5.58
N LYS A 6 -19.72 -26.43 -5.03
CA LYS A 6 -19.97 -27.27 -3.86
C LYS A 6 -20.04 -26.39 -2.62
N TYR A 7 -21.04 -26.58 -1.80
CA TYR A 7 -21.19 -25.92 -0.51
C TYR A 7 -21.74 -26.90 0.54
N GLU A 8 -21.52 -26.59 1.79
CA GLU A 8 -22.12 -27.25 2.94
C GLU A 8 -23.07 -26.27 3.60
N GLN A 9 -24.24 -26.73 3.99
CA GLN A 9 -25.17 -25.92 4.76
C GLN A 9 -24.87 -26.18 6.25
N ASP A 10 -24.64 -25.07 6.98
CA ASP A 10 -24.45 -25.09 8.42
C ASP A 10 -25.46 -24.15 9.09
N ASP A 11 -26.47 -24.72 9.74
CA ASP A 11 -27.52 -23.98 10.41
C ASP A 11 -27.05 -23.29 11.70
N LYS A 12 -25.79 -23.52 12.11
CA LYS A 12 -25.18 -22.92 13.29
C LYS A 12 -24.22 -21.77 12.92
N LEU A 13 -24.02 -21.52 11.62
CA LEU A 13 -23.15 -20.43 11.20
C LEU A 13 -23.69 -19.08 11.64
N VAL A 14 -22.95 -18.42 12.53
CA VAL A 14 -23.26 -17.08 13.04
C VAL A 14 -22.13 -16.13 12.70
N ARG A 15 -22.47 -14.92 12.25
CA ARG A 15 -21.51 -13.83 12.02
C ARG A 15 -21.59 -12.81 13.17
N GLY A 16 -20.45 -12.21 13.51
CA GLY A 16 -20.33 -11.26 14.62
C GLY A 16 -20.95 -9.87 14.36
N LEU A 17 -21.73 -9.71 13.28
CA LEU A 17 -22.38 -8.46 12.92
C LEU A 17 -23.89 -8.67 12.87
N ASP A 18 -24.64 -7.84 13.54
CA ASP A 18 -26.08 -7.96 13.75
C ASP A 18 -26.95 -7.44 12.59
N TYR A 19 -26.35 -6.80 11.59
CA TYR A 19 -27.09 -6.32 10.43
C TYR A 19 -27.44 -7.41 9.41
N TYR A 20 -26.87 -8.60 9.51
CA TYR A 20 -27.25 -9.72 8.66
C TYR A 20 -28.66 -10.23 9.02
N ASN A 21 -29.49 -10.42 8.01
CA ASN A 21 -30.89 -10.78 8.25
C ASN A 21 -31.40 -12.03 7.52
N ARG A 22 -30.54 -12.67 6.71
CA ARG A 22 -30.89 -13.89 5.96
C ARG A 22 -29.66 -14.79 5.77
N THR A 23 -29.31 -15.11 4.52
CA THR A 23 -28.18 -15.96 4.19
C THR A 23 -26.88 -15.28 4.59
N VAL A 24 -26.06 -16.01 5.33
CA VAL A 24 -24.66 -15.70 5.58
C VAL A 24 -23.80 -16.80 5.00
N PHE A 25 -22.56 -16.50 4.65
CA PHE A 25 -21.64 -17.49 4.09
C PHE A 25 -20.19 -17.20 4.49
N GLU A 26 -19.40 -18.27 4.45
CA GLU A 26 -17.95 -18.22 4.59
C GLU A 26 -17.27 -19.10 3.54
N TYR A 27 -16.14 -18.64 3.05
CA TYR A 27 -15.18 -19.46 2.32
C TYR A 27 -14.08 -19.86 3.30
N ILE A 28 -13.99 -21.15 3.54
CA ILE A 28 -13.12 -21.74 4.56
C ILE A 28 -12.09 -22.64 3.88
N ASP A 29 -10.81 -22.47 4.22
CA ASP A 29 -9.80 -23.47 3.90
C ASP A 29 -9.84 -24.59 4.94
N LYS A 30 -10.11 -25.80 4.48
CA LYS A 30 -10.18 -26.99 5.35
C LYS A 30 -8.79 -27.54 5.75
N ASN A 31 -7.72 -27.03 5.14
CA ASN A 31 -6.35 -27.49 5.43
C ASN A 31 -5.72 -26.74 6.63
N HIS A 32 -6.36 -25.68 7.10
CA HIS A 32 -5.88 -24.90 8.25
C HIS A 32 -6.80 -25.07 9.44
N GLU A 33 -6.23 -25.39 10.60
CA GLU A 33 -6.99 -25.67 11.85
C GLU A 33 -7.51 -24.40 12.51
N SER A 34 -6.87 -23.25 12.34
CA SER A 34 -7.24 -21.97 12.95
C SER A 34 -7.28 -20.84 11.94
N GLN A 35 -8.20 -19.88 12.14
CA GLN A 35 -8.35 -18.69 11.29
C GLN A 35 -8.51 -18.99 9.79
N ASN A 36 -9.21 -20.06 9.47
CA ASN A 36 -9.32 -20.63 8.13
C ASN A 36 -10.34 -19.91 7.22
N THR A 37 -11.07 -18.92 7.70
CA THR A 37 -12.01 -18.14 6.89
C THR A 37 -11.24 -17.13 6.03
N ILE A 38 -11.31 -17.28 4.71
CA ILE A 38 -10.68 -16.38 3.71
C ILE A 38 -11.60 -15.21 3.37
N CYS A 39 -12.87 -15.54 3.14
CA CYS A 39 -13.91 -14.59 2.74
C CYS A 39 -15.18 -14.88 3.50
N ALA A 40 -15.89 -13.86 3.90
CA ALA A 40 -17.16 -14.00 4.57
C ALA A 40 -18.11 -12.86 4.23
N GLY A 41 -19.38 -13.15 4.20
CA GLY A 41 -20.41 -12.17 3.86
C GLY A 41 -21.82 -12.67 4.12
N GLY A 42 -22.76 -11.91 3.62
CA GLY A 42 -24.16 -12.26 3.73
C GLY A 42 -25.09 -11.17 3.23
N ARG A 43 -26.36 -11.40 3.42
CA ARG A 43 -27.44 -10.49 3.04
C ARG A 43 -27.81 -9.58 4.22
N TYR A 44 -28.03 -8.29 3.96
CA TYR A 44 -28.33 -7.27 4.97
C TYR A 44 -29.34 -6.23 4.45
N ASP A 45 -30.55 -6.67 4.16
CA ASP A 45 -31.61 -5.86 3.55
C ASP A 45 -32.02 -4.65 4.40
N PHE A 46 -31.99 -4.78 5.73
CA PHE A 46 -32.42 -3.71 6.64
C PHE A 46 -31.36 -2.61 6.85
N LEU A 47 -30.13 -2.82 6.42
CA LEU A 47 -29.11 -1.81 6.61
C LEU A 47 -29.40 -0.51 5.83
N PHE A 48 -29.90 -0.63 4.60
CA PHE A 48 -30.31 0.52 3.81
C PHE A 48 -31.56 1.21 4.36
N GLU A 49 -32.51 0.44 4.87
CA GLU A 49 -33.70 0.98 5.52
C GLU A 49 -33.32 1.82 6.75
N ASN A 50 -32.41 1.32 7.60
CA ASN A 50 -31.92 2.02 8.78
C ASN A 50 -31.09 3.27 8.48
N LEU A 51 -30.40 3.32 7.35
CA LEU A 51 -29.49 4.42 6.99
C LEU A 51 -30.14 5.48 6.10
N CYS A 52 -31.09 5.11 5.24
CA CYS A 52 -31.60 5.96 4.17
C CYS A 52 -33.12 5.92 4.01
N ASP A 53 -33.87 5.28 4.92
CA ASP A 53 -35.31 5.06 4.84
C ASP A 53 -35.78 4.41 3.51
N LYS A 54 -34.92 3.58 2.91
CA LYS A 54 -35.20 2.89 1.65
C LYS A 54 -35.04 1.37 1.83
N ASN A 55 -36.10 0.63 1.51
CA ASN A 55 -36.05 -0.83 1.52
C ASN A 55 -35.39 -1.33 0.22
N ILE A 56 -34.07 -1.50 0.25
CA ILE A 56 -33.27 -1.97 -0.87
C ILE A 56 -32.53 -3.24 -0.42
N PRO A 57 -32.84 -4.42 -1.03
CA PRO A 57 -32.08 -5.62 -0.74
C PRO A 57 -30.61 -5.45 -1.06
N ALA A 58 -29.74 -5.83 -0.11
CA ALA A 58 -28.31 -5.71 -0.26
C ALA A 58 -27.59 -6.97 0.22
N LEU A 59 -26.49 -7.27 -0.42
CA LEU A 59 -25.54 -8.29 0.01
C LEU A 59 -24.13 -7.81 -0.21
N GLY A 60 -23.21 -8.34 0.58
CA GLY A 60 -21.78 -8.02 0.41
C GLY A 60 -20.91 -9.03 1.13
N PHE A 61 -19.63 -8.86 0.95
CA PHE A 61 -18.62 -9.70 1.56
C PHE A 61 -17.33 -8.92 1.77
N ALA A 62 -16.48 -9.47 2.65
CA ALA A 62 -15.12 -9.00 2.87
C ALA A 62 -14.14 -10.16 2.67
N ILE A 63 -12.95 -9.85 2.16
CA ILE A 63 -11.86 -10.80 1.93
C ILE A 63 -10.63 -10.32 2.70
N GLY A 64 -9.96 -11.22 3.42
CA GLY A 64 -8.63 -10.99 3.95
C GLY A 64 -7.61 -11.13 2.83
N ILE A 65 -7.09 -10.00 2.32
CA ILE A 65 -6.18 -10.01 1.16
C ILE A 65 -4.88 -10.74 1.51
N GLU A 66 -4.31 -10.51 2.68
CA GLU A 66 -3.09 -11.15 3.14
C GLU A 66 -3.27 -12.67 3.19
N ARG A 67 -4.39 -13.15 3.75
CA ARG A 67 -4.74 -14.56 3.75
C ARG A 67 -4.87 -15.12 2.35
N LEU A 68 -5.56 -14.42 1.46
CA LEU A 68 -5.73 -14.87 0.08
C LEU A 68 -4.37 -15.04 -0.61
N LEU A 69 -3.43 -14.12 -0.40
CA LEU A 69 -2.07 -14.21 -0.93
C LEU A 69 -1.31 -15.42 -0.38
N GLU A 70 -1.41 -15.71 0.93
CA GLU A 70 -0.83 -16.90 1.55
C GLU A 70 -1.37 -18.18 0.91
N TYR A 71 -2.69 -18.28 0.70
CA TYR A 71 -3.31 -19.44 0.05
C TYR A 71 -2.94 -19.61 -1.41
N MET A 72 -2.72 -18.53 -2.11
CA MET A 72 -2.31 -18.62 -3.51
C MET A 72 -0.87 -19.11 -3.66
N ASN A 73 -0.11 -19.35 -2.57
CA ASN A 73 1.32 -19.58 -2.58
C ASN A 73 2.00 -18.56 -3.52
N TYR A 74 1.51 -17.33 -3.44
CA TYR A 74 2.05 -16.25 -4.25
C TYR A 74 3.47 -16.00 -3.76
N ASN A 75 4.40 -16.74 -4.35
CA ASN A 75 5.80 -16.38 -4.27
C ASN A 75 5.88 -15.00 -4.91
N LEU A 76 5.90 -14.00 -4.08
CA LEU A 76 6.58 -12.77 -4.41
C LEU A 76 8.04 -13.18 -4.64
N GLU A 77 8.38 -13.65 -5.84
CA GLU A 77 9.72 -13.46 -6.32
C GLU A 77 9.92 -11.96 -6.11
N SER A 78 10.74 -11.63 -5.15
CA SER A 78 11.03 -10.24 -4.85
C SER A 78 11.80 -9.72 -6.04
N GLU A 79 11.09 -9.22 -7.06
CA GLU A 79 11.73 -8.32 -8.01
C GLU A 79 12.43 -7.31 -7.13
N LYS A 80 13.73 -7.16 -7.32
CA LYS A 80 14.55 -6.24 -6.51
C LYS A 80 13.89 -4.87 -6.55
N SER A 81 13.28 -4.47 -5.45
CA SER A 81 12.62 -3.17 -5.36
C SER A 81 13.60 -2.16 -4.81
N ASN A 82 13.67 -0.99 -5.41
CA ASN A 82 14.43 0.13 -4.87
C ASN A 82 13.54 0.95 -3.93
N ILE A 83 13.98 1.11 -2.70
CA ILE A 83 13.24 1.83 -1.66
C ILE A 83 13.75 3.26 -1.57
N PHE A 84 12.86 4.21 -1.81
CA PHE A 84 13.11 5.64 -1.68
C PHE A 84 12.47 6.16 -0.40
N TYR A 85 13.23 6.88 0.40
CA TYR A 85 12.70 7.64 1.53
C TYR A 85 12.74 9.12 1.23
N ILE A 86 11.61 9.82 1.33
CA ILE A 86 11.57 11.27 1.11
C ILE A 86 11.67 11.98 2.46
N ALA A 87 12.77 12.69 2.65
CA ALA A 87 13.05 13.53 3.80
C ALA A 87 12.63 14.98 3.51
N VAL A 88 11.66 15.49 4.25
CA VAL A 88 11.15 16.86 4.10
C VAL A 88 11.56 17.70 5.30
N MET A 89 12.16 18.85 5.06
CA MET A 89 12.75 19.66 6.13
C MET A 89 11.74 20.53 6.88
N ASN A 90 10.64 20.91 6.25
CA ASN A 90 9.56 21.66 6.88
C ASN A 90 8.19 21.35 6.26
N GLU A 91 7.11 21.82 6.89
CA GLU A 91 5.74 21.53 6.48
C GLU A 91 5.36 22.19 5.14
N ASP A 92 5.91 23.35 4.86
CA ASP A 92 5.58 24.13 3.64
C ASP A 92 6.01 23.36 2.37
N ASN A 93 7.02 22.51 2.47
CA ASN A 93 7.53 21.71 1.37
C ASN A 93 6.78 20.38 1.16
N TYR A 94 5.74 20.10 1.96
CA TYR A 94 5.04 18.83 1.90
C TYR A 94 4.40 18.54 0.53
N LEU A 95 3.68 19.50 -0.04
CA LEU A 95 3.04 19.32 -1.34
C LEU A 95 4.05 19.07 -2.45
N TYR A 96 5.19 19.75 -2.41
CA TYR A 96 6.28 19.55 -3.34
C TYR A 96 6.86 18.12 -3.20
N SER A 97 7.05 17.65 -1.98
CA SER A 97 7.51 16.28 -1.72
C SER A 97 6.54 15.21 -2.22
N GLN A 98 5.23 15.45 -2.11
CA GLN A 98 4.22 14.55 -2.66
C GLN A 98 4.27 14.48 -4.18
N ASN A 99 4.54 15.62 -4.84
CA ASN A 99 4.72 15.64 -6.30
C ASN A 99 5.91 14.78 -6.71
N ILE A 100 7.06 14.94 -6.07
CA ILE A 100 8.26 14.12 -6.31
C ILE A 100 7.98 12.64 -6.07
N ALA A 101 7.32 12.30 -4.94
CA ALA A 101 6.92 10.93 -4.65
C ALA A 101 6.07 10.30 -5.77
N ASN A 102 5.13 11.06 -6.30
CA ASN A 102 4.26 10.61 -7.38
C ASN A 102 5.03 10.43 -8.71
N ILE A 103 5.99 11.31 -9.00
CA ILE A 103 6.86 11.17 -10.17
C ILE A 103 7.67 9.87 -10.04
N ILE A 104 8.35 9.65 -8.92
CA ILE A 104 9.18 8.45 -8.70
C ILE A 104 8.36 7.17 -8.84
N ARG A 105 7.16 7.10 -8.22
CA ARG A 105 6.27 5.93 -8.31
C ARG A 105 5.81 5.62 -9.74
N LYS A 106 5.74 6.61 -10.62
CA LYS A 106 5.32 6.41 -12.02
C LYS A 106 6.44 5.91 -12.92
N ILE A 107 7.70 6.05 -12.50
CA ILE A 107 8.86 5.64 -13.31
C ILE A 107 8.97 4.13 -13.38
N SER A 108 8.81 3.44 -12.25
CA SER A 108 8.90 1.98 -12.19
C SER A 108 7.97 1.42 -11.12
N LYS A 109 7.34 0.26 -11.42
CA LYS A 109 6.56 -0.52 -10.44
C LYS A 109 7.42 -1.05 -9.28
N ASN A 110 8.73 -1.14 -9.51
CA ASN A 110 9.70 -1.63 -8.55
C ASN A 110 10.22 -0.51 -7.62
N TYR A 111 9.73 0.73 -7.77
CA TYR A 111 10.11 1.83 -6.89
C TYR A 111 9.09 2.00 -5.77
N ILE A 112 9.52 1.69 -4.57
CA ILE A 112 8.74 1.85 -3.34
C ILE A 112 9.10 3.19 -2.71
N VAL A 113 8.14 4.08 -2.53
CA VAL A 113 8.38 5.42 -1.98
C VAL A 113 7.71 5.60 -0.65
N SER A 114 8.50 5.86 0.40
CA SER A 114 8.04 6.20 1.74
C SER A 114 8.27 7.67 2.03
N ASN A 115 7.25 8.37 2.50
CA ASN A 115 7.33 9.79 2.85
C ASN A 115 7.40 9.98 4.36
N SER A 116 8.14 11.00 4.81
CA SER A 116 8.05 11.46 6.18
C SER A 116 6.82 12.34 6.38
N TYR A 117 6.09 12.08 7.46
CA TYR A 117 5.01 12.97 7.95
C TYR A 117 5.43 13.73 9.20
N SER A 118 6.70 13.65 9.59
CA SER A 118 7.24 14.36 10.75
C SER A 118 8.43 15.20 10.33
N TYR A 119 8.33 16.48 10.53
CA TYR A 119 9.33 17.48 10.17
C TYR A 119 10.43 17.57 11.23
N VAL A 120 11.12 16.46 11.44
CA VAL A 120 12.29 16.39 12.31
C VAL A 120 13.56 16.74 11.52
N ASN A 121 14.65 17.01 12.23
CA ASN A 121 15.93 17.31 11.58
C ASN A 121 16.40 16.21 10.63
N LEU A 122 17.22 16.57 9.64
CA LEU A 122 17.71 15.68 8.60
C LEU A 122 18.36 14.40 9.16
N LYS A 123 19.16 14.53 10.23
CA LYS A 123 19.84 13.39 10.88
C LYS A 123 18.84 12.34 11.37
N ALA A 124 17.72 12.77 11.95
CA ALA A 124 16.69 11.86 12.42
C ALA A 124 15.94 11.21 11.24
N GLN A 125 15.72 11.94 10.15
CA GLN A 125 15.09 11.40 8.93
C GLN A 125 15.99 10.40 8.22
N LEU A 126 17.30 10.66 8.11
CA LEU A 126 18.27 9.70 7.57
C LEU A 126 18.33 8.41 8.42
N LYS A 127 18.21 8.54 9.76
CA LYS A 127 18.11 7.36 10.63
C LYS A 127 16.84 6.55 10.37
N LYS A 128 15.71 7.21 10.05
CA LYS A 128 14.48 6.52 9.63
C LYS A 128 14.65 5.82 8.28
N ALA A 129 15.27 6.48 7.31
CA ALA A 129 15.58 5.90 6.01
C ALA A 129 16.41 4.61 6.16
N ASN A 130 17.48 4.65 6.97
CA ASN A 130 18.29 3.46 7.29
C ASN A 130 17.46 2.34 7.96
N LYS A 131 16.57 2.69 8.90
CA LYS A 131 15.71 1.69 9.56
C LYS A 131 14.73 1.01 8.61
N LEU A 132 14.34 1.71 7.54
CA LEU A 132 13.48 1.18 6.49
C LEU A 132 14.29 0.45 5.39
N SER A 133 15.61 0.34 5.55
CA SER A 133 16.51 -0.19 4.53
C SER A 133 16.33 0.52 3.18
N ALA A 134 16.13 1.84 3.21
CA ALA A 134 15.99 2.63 1.98
C ALA A 134 17.32 2.65 1.23
N ASP A 135 17.26 2.40 -0.08
CA ASP A 135 18.40 2.46 -0.99
C ASP A 135 18.76 3.92 -1.30
N TYR A 136 17.74 4.77 -1.36
CA TYR A 136 17.89 6.18 -1.68
C TYR A 136 17.11 7.06 -0.71
N CYS A 137 17.70 8.22 -0.36
CA CYS A 137 17.01 9.27 0.38
C CYS A 137 16.90 10.52 -0.47
N VAL A 138 15.66 10.94 -0.75
CA VAL A 138 15.38 12.19 -1.46
C VAL A 138 15.18 13.29 -0.41
N ILE A 139 16.04 14.30 -0.43
CA ILE A 139 16.06 15.38 0.56
C ILE A 139 15.48 16.65 -0.07
N ILE A 140 14.54 17.27 0.63
CA ILE A 140 13.80 18.43 0.16
C ILE A 140 13.78 19.48 1.28
N GLY A 141 14.40 20.62 0.99
CA GLY A 141 14.34 21.85 1.79
C GLY A 141 13.77 23.00 0.98
N ASP A 142 13.87 24.20 1.52
CA ASP A 142 13.33 25.42 0.90
C ASP A 142 14.07 25.77 -0.39
N GLU A 143 15.38 25.52 -0.43
CA GLU A 143 16.21 25.77 -1.60
C GLU A 143 15.82 24.83 -2.76
N GLU A 144 15.66 23.55 -2.49
CA GLU A 144 15.22 22.57 -3.49
C GLU A 144 13.84 22.93 -4.04
N CYS A 145 12.91 23.29 -3.14
CA CYS A 145 11.56 23.70 -3.54
C CYS A 145 11.58 24.95 -4.43
N SER A 146 12.40 25.95 -4.08
CA SER A 146 12.51 27.21 -4.84
C SER A 146 13.15 27.05 -6.20
N ASN A 147 14.08 26.11 -6.34
CA ASN A 147 14.85 25.87 -7.57
C ASN A 147 14.26 24.74 -8.43
N ASN A 148 13.13 24.15 -8.08
CA ASN A 148 12.53 23.00 -8.73
C ASN A 148 13.47 21.78 -8.82
N THR A 149 14.22 21.50 -7.75
CA THR A 149 15.20 20.43 -7.65
C THR A 149 14.91 19.50 -6.47
N CYS A 150 15.66 18.42 -6.34
CA CYS A 150 15.78 17.61 -5.13
C CYS A 150 17.19 17.08 -4.99
N GLN A 151 17.61 16.76 -3.75
CA GLN A 151 18.85 16.04 -3.51
C GLN A 151 18.56 14.56 -3.43
N ILE A 152 19.22 13.74 -4.23
CA ILE A 152 19.11 12.28 -4.20
C ILE A 152 20.39 11.71 -3.61
N LYS A 153 20.27 11.06 -2.47
CA LYS A 153 21.39 10.43 -1.76
C LYS A 153 21.26 8.92 -1.83
N ASN A 154 22.28 8.27 -2.37
CA ASN A 154 22.45 6.81 -2.25
C ASN A 154 22.87 6.47 -0.81
N MET A 155 22.12 5.59 -0.15
CA MET A 155 22.30 5.32 1.28
C MET A 155 23.48 4.38 1.57
N ASP A 156 23.90 3.58 0.60
CA ASP A 156 25.06 2.67 0.74
C ASP A 156 26.37 3.40 0.49
N SER A 157 26.51 4.08 -0.66
CA SER A 157 27.74 4.78 -1.03
C SER A 157 27.91 6.12 -0.33
N GLY A 158 26.79 6.73 0.11
CA GLY A 158 26.74 8.08 0.64
C GLY A 158 26.82 9.18 -0.43
N TYR A 159 26.98 8.82 -1.72
CA TYR A 159 26.97 9.77 -2.83
C TYR A 159 25.64 10.53 -2.90
N GLN A 160 25.72 11.82 -3.15
CA GLN A 160 24.56 12.70 -3.19
C GLN A 160 24.66 13.64 -4.40
N ASP A 161 23.55 13.80 -5.10
CA ASP A 161 23.46 14.61 -6.31
C ASP A 161 22.24 15.51 -6.29
N ALA A 162 22.35 16.71 -6.84
CA ALA A 162 21.24 17.62 -7.05
C ALA A 162 20.61 17.35 -8.41
N VAL A 163 19.31 17.10 -8.44
CA VAL A 163 18.59 16.70 -9.65
C VAL A 163 17.41 17.63 -9.89
N ASP A 164 17.33 18.19 -11.10
CA ASP A 164 16.15 18.93 -11.54
C ASP A 164 14.95 18.01 -11.69
N LEU A 165 13.77 18.50 -11.29
CA LEU A 165 12.54 17.71 -11.41
C LEU A 165 12.24 17.29 -12.83
N ASP A 166 12.53 18.15 -13.82
CA ASP A 166 12.31 17.85 -15.23
C ASP A 166 13.19 16.72 -15.75
N ASN A 167 14.32 16.47 -15.08
CA ASN A 167 15.29 15.44 -15.44
C ASN A 167 15.27 14.21 -14.53
N ILE A 168 14.43 14.18 -13.51
CA ILE A 168 14.45 13.14 -12.47
C ILE A 168 14.24 11.74 -13.04
N GLU A 169 13.35 11.59 -14.03
CA GLU A 169 13.09 10.31 -14.68
C GLU A 169 14.32 9.80 -15.42
N THR A 170 14.96 10.66 -16.20
CA THR A 170 16.18 10.31 -16.94
C THR A 170 17.33 9.97 -16.00
N TYR A 171 17.47 10.76 -14.92
CA TYR A 171 18.49 10.52 -13.89
C TYR A 171 18.31 9.16 -13.21
N LEU A 172 17.09 8.84 -12.75
CA LEU A 172 16.80 7.59 -12.07
C LEU A 172 17.00 6.38 -12.99
N LYS A 173 16.52 6.43 -14.22
CA LYS A 173 16.73 5.36 -15.21
C LYS A 173 18.18 5.12 -15.60
N SER A 174 19.03 6.16 -15.52
CA SER A 174 20.45 6.04 -15.88
C SER A 174 21.34 5.60 -14.72
N ASN A 175 20.94 5.87 -13.47
CA ASN A 175 21.78 5.68 -12.29
C ASN A 175 21.28 4.60 -11.34
N ILE A 176 20.07 4.09 -11.56
CA ILE A 176 19.45 3.07 -10.72
C ILE A 176 19.13 1.85 -11.56
N ASP A 177 19.71 0.73 -11.18
CA ASP A 177 19.46 -0.57 -11.82
C ASP A 177 18.05 -1.06 -11.42
N ASP A 178 17.14 -1.14 -12.39
CA ASP A 178 15.76 -1.60 -12.18
C ASP A 178 15.64 -3.12 -12.00
N GLY A 179 16.77 -3.84 -11.98
CA GLY A 179 16.79 -5.29 -11.75
C GLY A 179 16.15 -6.11 -12.89
N ASN A 180 16.33 -5.64 -14.16
CA ASN A 180 15.96 -6.43 -15.35
C ASN A 180 16.91 -7.59 -15.58
#